data_294e4fb0f5c1d58af9c26bb69f2db64d
#
_entry.id   294e4fb0f5c1d58af9c26bb69f2db64d
#
_cell.length_a   1.000
_cell.length_b   1.000
_cell.length_c   1.000
_cell.angle_alpha   90.00
_cell.angle_beta   90.00
_cell.angle_gamma   90.00
#
_symmetry.space_group_name_H-M   'P 1'
#
loop_
_entity.id
_entity.type
_entity.pdbx_description
1 polymer ?
#
loop_
_entity_poly.entity_id
_entity_poly.type
_entity_poly.pdbx_seq_one_letter_code
_entity_poly.pdbx_strand_id
1 'polypeptide(L)'
;ESLADGIKRATDVMIAGKVVVVCGYGDVGKGCSHSMRSYGARVLVTEVDPICALQAAMEGFEVVTMEEACTQGNIFVTTTGNIDIIRIDHMTQMKDQAIVCNIGHFDNEIQVDALKHYPGIKCVNIKPQVDRYYFPDGHSIILLADGRLVNLGCATGHPSFVMSNSFTNQTLAQIELFNKKYETGVYRLPKHLDEEVARLHLEKIGVKLTKLTPEQAAYIGVNVDGPYKAEHYRY
;
A
#
# COMPACT_ATOMS: atom_id res chain seq x y z
N GLU A 1 1.67 1.84 -7.51
CA GLU A 1 1.53 2.87 -8.57
C GLU A 1 0.99 4.18 -8.01
N SER A 2 -0.15 4.18 -7.35
CA SER A 2 -0.79 5.41 -6.84
C SER A 2 0.00 6.11 -5.73
N LEU A 3 0.84 5.41 -4.97
CA LEU A 3 1.75 6.01 -4.01
C LEU A 3 2.72 6.98 -4.71
N ALA A 4 3.39 6.51 -5.76
CA ALA A 4 4.35 7.32 -6.50
C ALA A 4 3.67 8.55 -7.12
N ASP A 5 2.47 8.40 -7.66
CA ASP A 5 1.68 9.51 -8.21
C ASP A 5 1.38 10.56 -7.13
N GLY A 6 0.93 10.13 -5.93
CA GLY A 6 0.67 11.01 -4.80
C GLY A 6 1.91 11.80 -4.37
N ILE A 7 3.03 11.14 -4.16
CA ILE A 7 4.30 11.78 -3.76
C ILE A 7 4.78 12.77 -4.83
N LYS A 8 4.79 12.38 -6.11
CA LYS A 8 5.29 13.22 -7.21
C LYS A 8 4.41 14.44 -7.45
N ARG A 9 3.09 14.30 -7.40
CA ARG A 9 2.18 15.45 -7.51
C ARG A 9 2.28 16.40 -6.32
N ALA A 10 2.49 15.84 -5.12
CA ALA A 10 2.65 16.64 -3.91
C ALA A 10 3.94 17.45 -3.90
N THR A 11 5.07 16.87 -4.30
CA THR A 11 6.40 17.41 -3.98
C THR A 11 7.29 17.69 -5.17
N ASP A 12 6.99 17.16 -6.35
CA ASP A 12 7.87 17.22 -7.53
C ASP A 12 9.28 16.63 -7.26
N VAL A 13 9.41 15.73 -6.27
CA VAL A 13 10.68 15.17 -5.86
C VAL A 13 11.18 14.13 -6.85
N MET A 14 12.48 14.12 -7.12
CA MET A 14 13.13 13.02 -7.81
C MET A 14 13.28 11.83 -6.85
N ILE A 15 12.59 10.72 -7.13
CA ILE A 15 12.61 9.51 -6.29
C ILE A 15 13.93 8.73 -6.47
N ALA A 16 14.48 8.71 -7.68
CA ALA A 16 15.73 7.99 -7.96
C ALA A 16 16.86 8.44 -7.02
N GLY A 17 17.57 7.47 -6.47
CA GLY A 17 18.67 7.69 -5.52
C GLY A 17 18.25 8.07 -4.10
N LYS A 18 16.95 8.22 -3.82
CA LYS A 18 16.45 8.45 -2.45
C LYS A 18 16.40 7.16 -1.66
N VAL A 19 16.55 7.28 -0.34
CA VAL A 19 16.23 6.21 0.60
C VAL A 19 14.75 6.33 0.96
N VAL A 20 13.96 5.34 0.59
CA VAL A 20 12.53 5.25 0.90
C VAL A 20 12.31 4.18 1.96
N VAL A 21 11.74 4.56 3.08
CA VAL A 21 11.37 3.66 4.17
C VAL A 21 9.90 3.29 4.01
N VAL A 22 9.61 2.01 3.80
CA VAL A 22 8.25 1.48 3.74
C VAL A 22 7.98 0.71 5.03
N CYS A 23 7.03 1.20 5.81
CA CYS A 23 6.65 0.59 7.08
C CYS A 23 5.54 -0.43 6.85
N GLY A 24 5.88 -1.72 6.96
CA GLY A 24 5.03 -2.86 6.67
C GLY A 24 5.35 -3.53 5.32
N TYR A 25 5.22 -4.87 5.28
CA TYR A 25 5.43 -5.67 4.07
C TYR A 25 4.27 -6.65 3.81
N GLY A 26 3.04 -6.23 4.17
CA GLY A 26 1.80 -6.84 3.70
C GLY A 26 1.54 -6.49 2.23
N ASP A 27 0.34 -6.72 1.72
CA ASP A 27 0.01 -6.51 0.29
C ASP A 27 0.28 -5.06 -0.16
N VAL A 28 -0.08 -4.07 0.65
CA VAL A 28 0.17 -2.66 0.35
C VAL A 28 1.67 -2.35 0.40
N GLY A 29 2.36 -2.81 1.44
CA GLY A 29 3.81 -2.58 1.61
C GLY A 29 4.64 -3.20 0.49
N LYS A 30 4.30 -4.43 0.06
CA LYS A 30 4.93 -5.09 -1.10
C LYS A 30 4.81 -4.25 -2.36
N GLY A 31 3.59 -3.86 -2.70
CA GLY A 31 3.34 -3.02 -3.88
C GLY A 31 4.09 -1.69 -3.82
N CYS A 32 4.08 -1.02 -2.66
CA CYS A 32 4.80 0.23 -2.45
C CYS A 32 6.32 0.06 -2.59
N SER A 33 6.89 -0.98 -1.97
CA SER A 33 8.33 -1.26 -2.03
C SER A 33 8.79 -1.53 -3.47
N HIS A 34 8.07 -2.36 -4.20
CA HIS A 34 8.36 -2.63 -5.62
C HIS A 34 8.22 -1.37 -6.48
N SER A 35 7.17 -0.59 -6.27
CA SER A 35 6.95 0.66 -6.99
C SER A 35 8.11 1.64 -6.76
N MET A 36 8.49 1.89 -5.51
CA MET A 36 9.58 2.81 -5.20
C MET A 36 10.93 2.33 -5.75
N ARG A 37 11.22 1.03 -5.65
CA ARG A 37 12.42 0.43 -6.25
C ARG A 37 12.45 0.60 -7.77
N SER A 38 11.30 0.47 -8.44
CA SER A 38 11.21 0.66 -9.89
C SER A 38 11.52 2.10 -10.34
N TYR A 39 11.29 3.09 -9.47
CA TYR A 39 11.71 4.48 -9.68
C TYR A 39 13.18 4.74 -9.33
N GLY A 40 13.95 3.72 -8.97
CA GLY A 40 15.38 3.84 -8.66
C GLY A 40 15.67 4.25 -7.22
N ALA A 41 14.71 4.11 -6.31
CA ALA A 41 14.97 4.30 -4.88
C ALA A 41 15.68 3.11 -4.27
N ARG A 42 16.50 3.37 -3.24
CA ARG A 42 16.91 2.37 -2.27
C ARG A 42 15.82 2.23 -1.23
N VAL A 43 15.20 1.06 -1.14
CA VAL A 43 14.07 0.82 -0.24
C VAL A 43 14.54 0.08 1.00
N LEU A 44 14.20 0.63 2.16
CA LEU A 44 14.27 -0.02 3.47
C LEU A 44 12.85 -0.43 3.88
N VAL A 45 12.71 -1.58 4.50
CA VAL A 45 11.42 -2.10 4.98
C VAL A 45 11.48 -2.24 6.50
N THR A 46 10.42 -1.83 7.20
CA THR A 46 10.23 -2.19 8.61
C THR A 46 9.06 -3.16 8.72
N GLU A 47 9.22 -4.23 9.48
CA GLU A 47 8.20 -5.28 9.57
C GLU A 47 8.26 -5.99 10.92
N VAL A 48 7.12 -6.42 11.42
CA VAL A 48 6.98 -7.16 12.69
C VAL A 48 6.70 -8.65 12.46
N ASP A 49 6.08 -9.01 11.33
CA ASP A 49 5.82 -10.40 10.97
C ASP A 49 7.09 -11.04 10.39
N PRO A 50 7.65 -12.08 11.03
CA PRO A 50 8.88 -12.70 10.55
C PRO A 50 8.75 -13.34 9.17
N ILE A 51 7.54 -13.76 8.76
CA ILE A 51 7.31 -14.32 7.42
C ILE A 51 7.39 -13.20 6.38
N CYS A 52 6.70 -12.09 6.60
CA CYS A 52 6.75 -10.93 5.71
C CYS A 52 8.17 -10.31 5.67
N ALA A 53 8.86 -10.23 6.81
CA ALA A 53 10.24 -9.77 6.88
C ALA A 53 11.20 -10.66 6.07
N LEU A 54 11.05 -11.98 6.18
CA LEU A 54 11.84 -12.93 5.39
C LEU A 54 11.53 -12.80 3.89
N GLN A 55 10.28 -12.64 3.50
CA GLN A 55 9.90 -12.38 2.11
C GLN A 55 10.56 -11.12 1.57
N ALA A 56 10.51 -10.02 2.33
CA ALA A 56 11.17 -8.77 1.94
C ALA A 56 12.67 -8.96 1.74
N ALA A 57 13.34 -9.63 2.68
CA ALA A 57 14.79 -9.91 2.59
C ALA A 57 15.14 -10.79 1.38
N MET A 58 14.34 -11.83 1.10
CA MET A 58 14.53 -12.70 -0.08
C MET A 58 14.30 -11.98 -1.40
N GLU A 59 13.47 -10.95 -1.41
CA GLU A 59 13.25 -10.08 -2.57
C GLU A 59 14.31 -8.98 -2.72
N GLY A 60 15.32 -8.97 -1.82
CA GLY A 60 16.47 -8.08 -1.88
C GLY A 60 16.24 -6.71 -1.26
N PHE A 61 15.24 -6.56 -0.38
CA PHE A 61 15.07 -5.37 0.44
C PHE A 61 15.88 -5.50 1.74
N GLU A 62 16.41 -4.40 2.21
CA GLU A 62 17.02 -4.31 3.54
C GLU A 62 15.90 -4.14 4.57
N VAL A 63 15.81 -5.07 5.53
CA VAL A 63 14.81 -5.03 6.60
C VAL A 63 15.50 -4.53 7.87
N VAL A 64 14.97 -3.45 8.42
CA VAL A 64 15.54 -2.73 9.57
C VAL A 64 14.46 -2.31 10.55
N THR A 65 14.84 -1.83 11.73
CA THR A 65 13.88 -1.20 12.65
C THR A 65 13.58 0.25 12.25
N MET A 66 12.48 0.82 12.78
CA MET A 66 12.17 2.22 12.50
C MET A 66 13.21 3.16 13.13
N GLU A 67 13.76 2.79 14.29
CA GLU A 67 14.82 3.51 14.99
C GLU A 67 16.10 3.62 14.14
N GLU A 68 16.43 2.58 13.38
CA GLU A 68 17.57 2.60 12.45
C GLU A 68 17.23 3.36 11.16
N ALA A 69 16.01 3.20 10.66
CA ALA A 69 15.55 3.80 9.40
C ALA A 69 15.37 5.32 9.50
N CYS A 70 14.92 5.84 10.64
CA CYS A 70 14.53 7.25 10.77
C CYS A 70 15.68 8.22 10.46
N THR A 71 16.92 7.85 10.77
CA THR A 71 18.11 8.65 10.46
C THR A 71 18.60 8.53 9.02
N GLN A 72 18.15 7.51 8.29
CA GLN A 72 18.61 7.21 6.93
C GLN A 72 17.64 7.65 5.85
N GLY A 73 16.33 7.63 6.13
CA GLY A 73 15.26 7.87 5.16
C GLY A 73 15.21 9.30 4.62
N ASN A 74 14.83 9.41 3.35
CA ASN A 74 14.43 10.65 2.72
C ASN A 74 12.91 10.74 2.54
N ILE A 75 12.26 9.58 2.36
CA ILE A 75 10.82 9.44 2.20
C ILE A 75 10.36 8.30 3.10
N PHE A 76 9.32 8.54 3.88
CA PHE A 76 8.74 7.57 4.80
C PHE A 76 7.28 7.32 4.43
N VAL A 77 6.90 6.04 4.33
CA VAL A 77 5.56 5.61 3.90
C VAL A 77 5.04 4.58 4.88
N THR A 78 3.92 4.85 5.54
CA THR A 78 3.26 3.87 6.40
C THR A 78 2.20 3.08 5.62
N THR A 79 2.14 1.76 5.86
CA THR A 79 1.30 0.82 5.10
C THR A 79 0.70 -0.28 5.97
N THR A 80 0.71 -0.11 7.31
CA THR A 80 0.49 -1.22 8.25
C THR A 80 -0.97 -1.41 8.66
N GLY A 81 -1.78 -0.36 8.57
CA GLY A 81 -3.13 -0.36 9.15
C GLY A 81 -3.14 -0.38 10.70
N ASN A 82 -2.00 -0.09 11.34
CA ASN A 82 -1.83 -0.04 12.79
C ASN A 82 -1.76 1.42 13.27
N ILE A 83 -1.33 1.67 14.48
CA ILE A 83 -1.19 3.01 15.06
C ILE A 83 0.26 3.31 15.41
N ASP A 84 0.62 4.61 15.46
CA ASP A 84 1.89 5.11 16.00
C ASP A 84 3.14 4.46 15.39
N ILE A 85 3.10 4.17 14.11
CA ILE A 85 4.24 3.58 13.38
C ILE A 85 5.36 4.61 13.23
N ILE A 86 5.01 5.84 12.86
CA ILE A 86 5.94 6.98 12.88
C ILE A 86 5.58 7.87 14.06
N ARG A 87 6.41 7.79 15.08
CA ARG A 87 6.25 8.56 16.32
C ARG A 87 7.02 9.87 16.26
N ILE A 88 6.74 10.77 17.20
CA ILE A 88 7.41 12.06 17.29
C ILE A 88 8.91 11.92 17.54
N ASP A 89 9.34 10.93 18.33
CA ASP A 89 10.75 10.65 18.58
C ASP A 89 11.49 10.18 17.31
N HIS A 90 10.82 9.51 16.37
CA HIS A 90 11.38 9.24 15.06
C HIS A 90 11.49 10.51 14.23
N MET A 91 10.44 11.33 14.19
CA MET A 91 10.40 12.55 13.38
C MET A 91 11.47 13.57 13.78
N THR A 92 11.80 13.66 15.08
CA THR A 92 12.89 14.53 15.56
C THR A 92 14.28 14.09 15.12
N GLN A 93 14.44 12.85 14.66
CA GLN A 93 15.71 12.29 14.20
C GLN A 93 15.81 12.19 12.67
N MET A 94 14.75 12.53 11.96
CA MET A 94 14.73 12.48 10.51
C MET A 94 15.67 13.53 9.89
N LYS A 95 16.11 13.27 8.68
CA LYS A 95 16.86 14.25 7.89
C LYS A 95 16.04 15.50 7.62
N ASP A 96 16.70 16.63 7.48
CA ASP A 96 16.05 17.85 7.00
C ASP A 96 15.33 17.61 5.67
N GLN A 97 14.10 18.09 5.58
CA GLN A 97 13.19 17.93 4.45
C GLN A 97 12.79 16.48 4.16
N ALA A 98 12.87 15.59 5.12
CA ALA A 98 12.30 14.24 4.97
C ALA A 98 10.80 14.35 4.68
N ILE A 99 10.33 13.56 3.71
CA ILE A 99 8.92 13.48 3.32
C ILE A 99 8.26 12.34 4.10
N VAL A 100 7.16 12.63 4.76
CA VAL A 100 6.39 11.66 5.56
C VAL A 100 4.98 11.57 5.00
N CYS A 101 4.55 10.35 4.69
CA CYS A 101 3.21 10.10 4.16
C CYS A 101 2.66 8.73 4.59
N ASN A 102 1.35 8.61 4.49
CA ASN A 102 0.62 7.39 4.79
C ASN A 102 -0.14 6.91 3.55
N ILE A 103 -0.17 5.61 3.33
CA ILE A 103 -1.04 4.96 2.35
C ILE A 103 -1.81 3.78 2.98
N GLY A 104 -1.70 3.62 4.29
CA GLY A 104 -2.55 2.75 5.09
C GLY A 104 -3.97 3.33 5.21
N HIS A 105 -4.86 2.57 5.85
CA HIS A 105 -6.29 2.88 5.82
C HIS A 105 -6.67 4.14 6.62
N PHE A 106 -6.08 4.34 7.80
CA PHE A 106 -6.39 5.45 8.71
C PHE A 106 -5.20 6.40 8.88
N ASP A 107 -5.48 7.60 9.34
CA ASP A 107 -4.50 8.67 9.60
C ASP A 107 -3.76 8.57 10.94
N ASN A 108 -3.96 7.49 11.67
CA ASN A 108 -3.37 7.24 12.99
C ASN A 108 -2.01 6.51 12.95
N GLU A 109 -1.53 6.13 11.78
CA GLU A 109 -0.21 5.49 11.64
C GLU A 109 0.95 6.46 11.91
N ILE A 110 0.72 7.76 11.74
CA ILE A 110 1.68 8.84 12.00
C ILE A 110 1.16 9.67 13.17
N GLN A 111 2.00 9.92 14.17
CA GLN A 111 1.65 10.78 15.32
C GLN A 111 1.55 12.26 14.93
N VAL A 112 0.60 12.59 14.06
CA VAL A 112 0.41 13.95 13.52
C VAL A 112 0.02 14.93 14.63
N ASP A 113 -0.80 14.51 15.58
CA ASP A 113 -1.20 15.35 16.71
C ASP A 113 0.00 15.71 17.61
N ALA A 114 0.85 14.71 17.90
CA ALA A 114 2.08 14.95 18.66
C ALA A 114 3.04 15.89 17.90
N LEU A 115 3.11 15.78 16.59
CA LEU A 115 3.90 16.68 15.74
C LEU A 115 3.36 18.13 15.84
N LYS A 116 2.04 18.30 15.69
CA LYS A 116 1.39 19.64 15.74
C LYS A 116 1.57 20.34 17.08
N HIS A 117 1.65 19.57 18.17
CA HIS A 117 1.80 20.10 19.53
C HIS A 117 3.25 20.04 20.05
N TYR A 118 4.21 19.67 19.21
CA TYR A 118 5.62 19.62 19.63
C TYR A 118 6.11 21.01 20.03
N PRO A 119 6.80 21.16 21.20
CA PRO A 119 7.24 22.45 21.69
C PRO A 119 8.11 23.20 20.69
N GLY A 120 7.69 24.40 20.29
CA GLY A 120 8.43 25.27 19.38
C GLY A 120 8.31 24.91 17.89
N ILE A 121 7.49 23.93 17.54
CA ILE A 121 7.22 23.57 16.12
C ILE A 121 6.58 24.74 15.38
N LYS A 122 6.95 24.93 14.12
CA LYS A 122 6.30 25.90 13.23
C LYS A 122 5.85 25.18 11.97
N CYS A 123 4.56 25.30 11.65
CA CYS A 123 3.99 24.74 10.44
C CYS A 123 3.84 25.82 9.36
N VAL A 124 4.26 25.50 8.15
CA VAL A 124 4.07 26.32 6.95
C VAL A 124 3.38 25.46 5.89
N ASN A 125 2.16 25.87 5.51
CA ASN A 125 1.49 25.24 4.37
C ASN A 125 2.19 25.68 3.08
N ILE A 126 2.76 24.74 2.32
CA ILE A 126 3.45 25.00 1.05
C ILE A 126 2.43 25.08 -0.08
N LYS A 127 1.49 24.15 -0.12
CA LYS A 127 0.35 24.07 -1.02
C LYS A 127 -0.70 23.11 -0.44
N PRO A 128 -1.92 23.03 -1.00
CA PRO A 128 -2.92 22.11 -0.49
C PRO A 128 -2.37 20.70 -0.27
N GLN A 129 -2.60 20.15 0.92
CA GLN A 129 -2.16 18.82 1.37
C GLN A 129 -0.63 18.64 1.52
N VAL A 130 0.14 19.72 1.56
CA VAL A 130 1.60 19.68 1.75
C VAL A 130 1.99 20.69 2.80
N ASP A 131 2.34 20.19 3.99
CA ASP A 131 2.70 21.01 5.13
C ASP A 131 4.15 20.74 5.54
N ARG A 132 4.91 21.80 5.78
CA ARG A 132 6.28 21.71 6.26
C ARG A 132 6.34 22.12 7.72
N TYR A 133 6.85 21.23 8.53
CA TYR A 133 7.03 21.41 9.98
C TYR A 133 8.49 21.65 10.28
N TYR A 134 8.80 22.81 10.86
CA TYR A 134 10.14 23.22 11.28
C TYR A 134 10.32 22.96 12.76
N PHE A 135 11.29 22.14 13.11
CA PHE A 135 11.67 21.90 14.50
C PHE A 135 12.55 23.03 15.05
N PRO A 136 12.64 23.19 16.39
CA PRO A 136 13.43 24.25 17.02
C PRO A 136 14.93 24.22 16.70
N ASP A 137 15.48 23.05 16.38
CA ASP A 137 16.89 22.84 15.98
C ASP A 137 17.19 23.26 14.55
N GLY A 138 16.17 23.63 13.79
CA GLY A 138 16.26 24.14 12.42
C GLY A 138 16.02 23.10 11.32
N HIS A 139 15.98 21.80 11.64
CA HIS A 139 15.57 20.81 10.64
C HIS A 139 14.06 20.83 10.42
N SER A 140 13.60 20.25 9.33
CA SER A 140 12.19 20.22 8.98
C SER A 140 11.78 18.91 8.36
N ILE A 141 10.49 18.58 8.44
CA ILE A 141 9.89 17.49 7.68
C ILE A 141 8.71 18.01 6.86
N ILE A 142 8.37 17.28 5.81
CA ILE A 142 7.24 17.58 4.93
C ILE A 142 6.20 16.50 5.11
N LEU A 143 5.06 16.84 5.71
CA LEU A 143 3.94 15.92 5.91
C LEU A 143 2.97 16.05 4.73
N LEU A 144 2.60 14.94 4.13
CA LEU A 144 1.64 14.89 3.02
C LEU A 144 0.25 14.48 3.51
N ALA A 145 -0.77 15.11 2.93
CA ALA A 145 -2.19 14.83 3.17
C ALA A 145 -2.60 14.82 4.66
N ASP A 146 -1.84 15.52 5.52
CA ASP A 146 -2.08 15.56 6.98
C ASP A 146 -2.13 14.14 7.60
N GLY A 147 -1.28 13.23 7.14
CA GLY A 147 -1.22 11.82 7.56
C GLY A 147 -2.31 10.91 6.98
N ARG A 148 -3.26 11.45 6.22
CA ARG A 148 -4.27 10.66 5.50
C ARG A 148 -3.67 10.00 4.26
N LEU A 149 -4.47 9.15 3.57
CA LEU A 149 -4.03 8.44 2.36
C LEU A 149 -3.48 9.41 1.31
N VAL A 150 -2.17 9.34 1.07
CA VAL A 150 -1.45 10.25 0.17
C VAL A 150 -1.93 10.13 -1.29
N ASN A 151 -2.30 8.93 -1.73
CA ASN A 151 -2.78 8.70 -3.09
C ASN A 151 -4.14 9.35 -3.37
N LEU A 152 -4.98 9.52 -2.35
CA LEU A 152 -6.27 10.21 -2.44
C LEU A 152 -6.14 11.69 -2.13
N GLY A 153 -5.37 12.04 -1.09
CA GLY A 153 -5.19 13.43 -0.66
C GLY A 153 -4.37 14.27 -1.65
N CYS A 154 -3.34 13.69 -2.25
CA CYS A 154 -2.41 14.40 -3.14
C CYS A 154 -2.57 14.02 -4.62
N ALA A 155 -3.36 13.00 -4.95
CA ALA A 155 -3.61 12.55 -6.32
C ALA A 155 -5.05 12.07 -6.48
N THR A 156 -5.29 11.17 -7.43
CA THR A 156 -6.63 10.68 -7.81
C THR A 156 -6.92 9.24 -7.38
N GLY A 157 -6.04 8.64 -6.57
CA GLY A 157 -6.15 7.26 -6.12
C GLY A 157 -5.73 6.24 -7.18
N HIS A 158 -6.26 5.04 -7.08
CA HIS A 158 -5.98 3.98 -8.03
C HIS A 158 -6.53 4.28 -9.43
N PRO A 159 -5.87 3.79 -10.50
CA PRO A 159 -6.40 3.85 -11.85
C PRO A 159 -7.78 3.19 -11.97
N SER A 160 -8.62 3.72 -12.85
CA SER A 160 -10.00 3.23 -13.05
C SER A 160 -10.06 1.74 -13.38
N PHE A 161 -9.09 1.21 -14.13
CA PHE A 161 -9.03 -0.22 -14.46
C PHE A 161 -8.83 -1.09 -13.21
N VAL A 162 -7.98 -0.68 -12.26
CA VAL A 162 -7.78 -1.38 -10.98
C VAL A 162 -9.08 -1.35 -10.17
N MET A 163 -9.70 -0.19 -10.06
CA MET A 163 -10.96 -0.04 -9.32
C MET A 163 -12.14 -0.74 -9.99
N SER A 164 -12.12 -0.91 -11.30
CA SER A 164 -13.12 -1.72 -12.02
C SER A 164 -13.18 -3.16 -11.49
N ASN A 165 -12.04 -3.78 -11.19
CA ASN A 165 -12.02 -5.12 -10.58
C ASN A 165 -12.72 -5.12 -9.22
N SER A 166 -12.45 -4.14 -8.38
CA SER A 166 -13.07 -3.99 -7.06
C SER A 166 -14.59 -3.76 -7.18
N PHE A 167 -15.02 -2.88 -8.07
CA PHE A 167 -16.46 -2.60 -8.27
C PHE A 167 -17.21 -3.78 -8.87
N THR A 168 -16.60 -4.51 -9.80
CA THR A 168 -17.17 -5.75 -10.34
C THR A 168 -17.36 -6.78 -9.22
N ASN A 169 -16.35 -6.96 -8.36
CA ASN A 169 -16.46 -7.86 -7.22
C ASN A 169 -17.61 -7.45 -6.28
N GLN A 170 -17.72 -6.17 -5.95
CA GLN A 170 -18.81 -5.64 -5.13
C GLN A 170 -20.19 -5.88 -5.79
N THR A 171 -20.30 -5.68 -7.09
CA THR A 171 -21.53 -5.91 -7.84
C THR A 171 -21.91 -7.39 -7.83
N LEU A 172 -20.97 -8.29 -8.11
CA LEU A 172 -21.22 -9.73 -8.07
C LEU A 172 -21.59 -10.20 -6.67
N ALA A 173 -20.97 -9.63 -5.63
CA ALA A 173 -21.34 -9.92 -4.24
C ALA A 173 -22.79 -9.54 -3.94
N GLN A 174 -23.25 -8.38 -4.40
CA GLN A 174 -24.64 -7.95 -4.23
C GLN A 174 -25.62 -8.87 -4.97
N ILE A 175 -25.29 -9.27 -6.20
CA ILE A 175 -26.08 -10.23 -6.98
C ILE A 175 -26.15 -11.59 -6.27
N GLU A 176 -25.05 -12.07 -5.73
CA GLU A 176 -24.97 -13.32 -4.97
C GLU A 176 -25.87 -13.26 -3.73
N LEU A 177 -25.74 -12.19 -2.94
CA LEU A 177 -26.56 -11.98 -1.73
C LEU A 177 -28.06 -11.85 -2.04
N PHE A 178 -28.42 -11.24 -3.17
CA PHE A 178 -29.80 -11.10 -3.58
C PHE A 178 -30.42 -12.44 -4.00
N ASN A 179 -29.65 -13.25 -4.74
CA ASN A 179 -30.13 -14.52 -5.30
C ASN A 179 -30.10 -15.69 -4.31
N LYS A 180 -29.19 -15.64 -3.35
CA LYS A 180 -29.05 -16.68 -2.32
C LYS A 180 -29.41 -16.15 -0.95
N LYS A 181 -30.13 -16.96 -0.18
CA LYS A 181 -30.47 -16.64 1.20
C LYS A 181 -29.30 -16.99 2.10
N TYR A 182 -28.66 -15.96 2.62
CA TYR A 182 -27.64 -16.09 3.66
C TYR A 182 -28.24 -15.75 5.01
N GLU A 183 -27.87 -16.51 6.04
CA GLU A 183 -28.10 -16.10 7.42
C GLU A 183 -27.26 -14.87 7.75
N THR A 184 -27.63 -14.11 8.79
CA THR A 184 -26.82 -12.97 9.22
C THR A 184 -25.42 -13.44 9.67
N GLY A 185 -24.36 -12.96 9.00
CA GLY A 185 -23.00 -13.39 9.28
C GLY A 185 -21.99 -12.80 8.31
N VAL A 186 -20.74 -13.23 8.46
CA VAL A 186 -19.63 -12.88 7.55
C VAL A 186 -19.30 -14.09 6.69
N TYR A 187 -19.35 -13.92 5.40
CA TYR A 187 -19.14 -14.98 4.42
C TYR A 187 -18.02 -14.63 3.47
N ARG A 188 -17.29 -15.65 3.03
CA ARG A 188 -16.36 -15.53 1.90
C ARG A 188 -17.13 -15.77 0.61
N LEU A 189 -16.92 -14.94 -0.38
CA LEU A 189 -17.49 -15.16 -1.71
C LEU A 189 -16.96 -16.45 -2.33
N PRO A 190 -17.79 -17.19 -3.08
CA PRO A 190 -17.36 -18.37 -3.82
C PRO A 190 -16.24 -18.07 -4.80
N LYS A 191 -15.27 -18.99 -4.91
CA LYS A 191 -14.06 -18.81 -5.74
C LYS A 191 -14.35 -18.56 -7.22
N HIS A 192 -15.43 -19.13 -7.75
CA HIS A 192 -15.84 -18.89 -9.14
C HIS A 192 -16.18 -17.42 -9.41
N LEU A 193 -16.63 -16.65 -8.42
CA LEU A 193 -16.89 -15.22 -8.58
C LEU A 193 -15.59 -14.41 -8.67
N ASP A 194 -14.55 -14.78 -7.91
CA ASP A 194 -13.22 -14.16 -8.06
C ASP A 194 -12.66 -14.38 -9.46
N GLU A 195 -12.80 -15.62 -9.98
CA GLU A 195 -12.37 -15.94 -11.34
C GLU A 195 -13.18 -15.19 -12.40
N GLU A 196 -14.49 -15.00 -12.18
CA GLU A 196 -15.34 -14.23 -13.09
C GLU A 196 -14.94 -12.76 -13.14
N VAL A 197 -14.63 -12.14 -12.00
CA VAL A 197 -14.09 -10.78 -11.97
C VAL A 197 -12.84 -10.68 -12.86
N ALA A 198 -11.91 -11.62 -12.73
CA ALA A 198 -10.71 -11.65 -13.55
C ALA A 198 -11.05 -11.83 -15.05
N ARG A 199 -11.90 -12.79 -15.39
CA ARG A 199 -12.29 -13.08 -16.79
C ARG A 199 -12.85 -11.86 -17.49
N LEU A 200 -13.75 -11.12 -16.85
CA LEU A 200 -14.37 -9.90 -17.39
C LEU A 200 -13.36 -8.80 -17.73
N HIS A 201 -12.18 -8.83 -17.12
CA HIS A 201 -11.13 -7.81 -17.34
C HIS A 201 -10.02 -8.26 -18.28
N LEU A 202 -9.78 -9.58 -18.39
CA LEU A 202 -8.66 -10.11 -19.17
C LEU A 202 -8.74 -9.77 -20.67
N GLU A 203 -9.93 -9.83 -21.24
CA GLU A 203 -10.15 -9.50 -22.65
C GLU A 203 -9.74 -8.07 -22.98
N LYS A 204 -10.02 -7.13 -22.06
CA LYS A 204 -9.68 -5.70 -22.24
C LYS A 204 -8.19 -5.42 -22.38
N ILE A 205 -7.36 -6.28 -21.80
CA ILE A 205 -5.90 -6.16 -21.82
C ILE A 205 -5.26 -7.19 -22.77
N GLY A 206 -6.06 -7.87 -23.60
CA GLY A 206 -5.58 -8.77 -24.64
C GLY A 206 -5.00 -10.09 -24.13
N VAL A 207 -5.32 -10.49 -22.90
CA VAL A 207 -4.83 -11.76 -22.32
C VAL A 207 -5.54 -12.95 -22.94
N LYS A 208 -4.75 -13.97 -23.30
CA LYS A 208 -5.23 -15.26 -23.77
C LYS A 208 -4.89 -16.33 -22.76
N LEU A 209 -5.91 -16.98 -22.20
CA LEU A 209 -5.73 -18.06 -21.25
C LEU A 209 -5.48 -19.40 -21.97
N THR A 210 -4.54 -20.16 -21.43
CA THR A 210 -4.39 -21.58 -21.78
C THR A 210 -5.59 -22.36 -21.24
N LYS A 211 -6.09 -23.32 -22.01
CA LYS A 211 -7.15 -24.25 -21.58
C LYS A 211 -6.56 -25.58 -21.18
N LEU A 212 -7.05 -26.12 -20.07
CA LEU A 212 -6.70 -27.47 -19.64
C LEU A 212 -7.33 -28.50 -20.59
N THR A 213 -6.58 -29.59 -20.87
CA THR A 213 -7.21 -30.79 -21.43
C THR A 213 -7.96 -31.54 -20.32
N PRO A 214 -8.92 -32.41 -20.67
CA PRO A 214 -9.60 -33.25 -19.68
C PRO A 214 -8.62 -34.07 -18.81
N GLU A 215 -7.55 -34.58 -19.41
CA GLU A 215 -6.52 -35.36 -18.72
C GLU A 215 -5.74 -34.51 -17.71
N GLN A 216 -5.39 -33.27 -18.11
CA GLN A 216 -4.71 -32.33 -17.21
C GLN A 216 -5.61 -31.91 -16.05
N ALA A 217 -6.87 -31.63 -16.32
CA ALA A 217 -7.83 -31.28 -15.28
C ALA A 217 -8.05 -32.43 -14.28
N ALA A 218 -8.22 -33.65 -14.80
CA ALA A 218 -8.35 -34.87 -13.98
C ALA A 218 -7.09 -35.13 -13.13
N TYR A 219 -5.89 -34.92 -13.68
CA TYR A 219 -4.64 -35.12 -12.95
C TYR A 219 -4.49 -34.22 -11.73
N ILE A 220 -4.91 -32.97 -11.82
CA ILE A 220 -4.83 -31.99 -10.72
C ILE A 220 -6.14 -31.88 -9.91
N GLY A 221 -7.17 -32.65 -10.26
CA GLY A 221 -8.42 -32.74 -9.52
C GLY A 221 -9.30 -31.48 -9.60
N VAL A 222 -9.31 -30.78 -10.73
CA VAL A 222 -10.16 -29.59 -10.98
C VAL A 222 -11.05 -29.80 -12.21
N ASN A 223 -12.05 -28.95 -12.39
CA ASN A 223 -12.81 -28.92 -13.64
C ASN A 223 -12.01 -28.21 -14.76
N VAL A 224 -12.28 -28.57 -16.03
CA VAL A 224 -11.62 -27.95 -17.20
C VAL A 224 -11.81 -26.44 -17.20
N ASP A 225 -12.96 -25.95 -16.78
CA ASP A 225 -13.33 -24.52 -16.77
C ASP A 225 -13.19 -23.85 -15.39
N GLY A 226 -12.58 -24.56 -14.42
CA GLY A 226 -12.37 -24.06 -13.06
C GLY A 226 -13.53 -24.36 -12.08
N PRO A 227 -13.49 -23.86 -10.87
CA PRO A 227 -12.36 -23.08 -10.29
C PRO A 227 -11.07 -23.90 -10.19
N TYR A 228 -9.94 -23.20 -10.46
CA TYR A 228 -8.62 -23.84 -10.52
C TYR A 228 -7.92 -23.98 -9.17
N LYS A 229 -8.45 -23.35 -8.14
CA LYS A 229 -7.94 -23.38 -6.77
C LYS A 229 -9.04 -23.71 -5.78
N ALA A 230 -8.66 -24.32 -4.67
CA ALA A 230 -9.58 -24.59 -3.58
C ALA A 230 -10.16 -23.30 -2.98
N GLU A 231 -11.36 -23.38 -2.39
CA GLU A 231 -12.08 -22.22 -1.83
C GLU A 231 -11.27 -21.40 -0.80
N HIS A 232 -10.39 -22.06 -0.05
CA HIS A 232 -9.55 -21.42 0.97
C HIS A 232 -8.28 -20.78 0.42
N TYR A 233 -7.92 -21.02 -0.86
CA TYR A 233 -6.68 -20.52 -1.44
C TYR A 233 -6.72 -19.01 -1.62
N ARG A 234 -5.62 -18.35 -1.24
CA ARG A 234 -5.35 -16.92 -1.48
C ARG A 234 -4.13 -16.79 -2.37
N TYR A 235 -4.20 -15.88 -3.33
CA TYR A 235 -3.12 -15.58 -4.26
C TYR A 235 -2.05 -14.71 -3.59
#